data_49455931e2ab838b25fc49d6880e1505
#
_entry.id   49455931e2ab838b25fc49d6880e1505
#
_cell.length_a   1.000
_cell.length_b   1.000
_cell.length_c   1.000
_cell.angle_alpha   90.00
_cell.angle_beta   90.00
_cell.angle_gamma   90.00
#
_symmetry.space_group_name_H-M   'P 1'
#
loop_
_entity.id
_entity.type
_entity.pdbx_description
1 polymer ?
#
loop_
_entity_poly.entity_id
_entity_poly.type
_entity_poly.pdbx_seq_one_letter_code
_entity_poly.pdbx_strand_id
1 'polypeptide(L)'
;MDCKVIYRLLLLVALFFSTHSFAVEFQGKFIQGHYIIGKTNSGSSILVDKKKVKVSKDGYFAFGIEKDRKFDITITENNNKIVKKIKKRKYNIQKIEGLPKKKVTPPEEFYARIKKENKLIADAREIESDLQF
;
A
#
# COMPACT_ATOMS: atom_id res chain seq x y z
N MET A 1 -55.07 14.13 -10.23
CA MET A 1 -53.57 14.27 -10.40
C MET A 1 -53.19 13.20 -11.40
N ASP A 2 -52.75 13.61 -12.60
CA ASP A 2 -52.58 12.67 -13.72
C ASP A 2 -51.46 11.64 -13.42
N CYS A 3 -51.74 10.38 -13.65
CA CYS A 3 -50.84 9.27 -13.47
C CYS A 3 -49.46 9.49 -14.16
N LYS A 4 -49.48 10.22 -15.28
CA LYS A 4 -48.26 10.64 -16.02
C LYS A 4 -47.38 11.62 -15.27
N VAL A 5 -47.97 12.50 -14.44
CA VAL A 5 -47.21 13.48 -13.62
C VAL A 5 -46.52 12.76 -12.46
N ILE A 6 -47.22 11.81 -11.85
CA ILE A 6 -46.65 10.98 -10.76
C ILE A 6 -45.48 10.14 -11.26
N TYR A 7 -45.60 9.54 -12.45
CA TYR A 7 -44.53 8.77 -13.07
C TYR A 7 -43.30 9.61 -13.40
N ARG A 8 -43.48 10.84 -13.90
CA ARG A 8 -42.39 11.78 -14.17
C ARG A 8 -41.71 12.25 -12.88
N LEU A 9 -42.46 12.46 -11.82
CA LEU A 9 -41.92 12.84 -10.50
C LEU A 9 -41.13 11.70 -9.87
N LEU A 10 -41.61 10.47 -9.95
CA LEU A 10 -40.91 9.27 -9.51
C LEU A 10 -39.61 9.03 -10.28
N LEU A 11 -39.59 9.29 -11.58
CA LEU A 11 -38.42 9.14 -12.44
C LEU A 11 -37.36 10.21 -12.11
N LEU A 12 -37.77 11.46 -11.77
CA LEU A 12 -36.89 12.52 -11.30
C LEU A 12 -36.30 12.20 -9.92
N VAL A 13 -37.09 11.66 -9.01
CA VAL A 13 -36.61 11.25 -7.67
C VAL A 13 -35.60 10.09 -7.77
N ALA A 14 -35.83 9.13 -8.67
CA ALA A 14 -34.92 8.01 -8.91
C ALA A 14 -33.54 8.46 -9.44
N LEU A 15 -33.48 9.54 -10.22
CA LEU A 15 -32.23 10.13 -10.72
C LEU A 15 -31.37 10.79 -9.62
N PHE A 16 -31.97 11.20 -8.49
CA PHE A 16 -31.26 11.78 -7.36
C PHE A 16 -30.60 10.73 -6.43
N PHE A 17 -30.93 9.45 -6.55
CA PHE A 17 -30.27 8.36 -5.83
C PHE A 17 -29.03 7.86 -6.57
N SER A 18 -28.20 8.76 -7.10
CA SER A 18 -26.86 8.40 -7.58
C SER A 18 -26.02 8.02 -6.38
N THR A 19 -25.88 6.73 -6.11
CA THR A 19 -24.95 6.22 -5.11
C THR A 19 -23.54 6.60 -5.53
N HIS A 20 -22.93 7.51 -4.80
CA HIS A 20 -21.53 7.84 -4.96
C HIS A 20 -20.71 6.61 -4.51
N SER A 21 -20.40 5.74 -5.46
CA SER A 21 -19.43 4.68 -5.23
C SER A 21 -18.05 5.32 -5.16
N PHE A 22 -17.53 5.51 -3.96
CA PHE A 22 -16.15 5.91 -3.78
C PHE A 22 -15.27 4.72 -4.18
N ALA A 23 -14.65 4.81 -5.34
CA ALA A 23 -13.61 3.88 -5.75
C ALA A 23 -12.31 4.23 -5.06
N VAL A 24 -11.53 3.21 -4.66
CA VAL A 24 -10.18 3.42 -4.11
C VAL A 24 -9.33 4.16 -5.13
N GLU A 25 -8.77 5.29 -4.71
CA GLU A 25 -7.82 6.06 -5.50
C GLU A 25 -6.40 5.59 -5.19
N PHE A 26 -5.54 5.52 -6.22
CA PHE A 26 -4.16 5.11 -6.07
C PHE A 26 -3.22 6.18 -6.63
N GLN A 27 -2.24 6.56 -5.84
CA GLN A 27 -1.11 7.41 -6.23
C GLN A 27 0.16 6.57 -6.30
N GLY A 28 0.92 6.71 -7.38
CA GLY A 28 2.15 5.95 -7.62
C GLY A 28 2.08 5.11 -8.89
N LYS A 29 3.16 4.39 -9.14
CA LYS A 29 3.28 3.53 -10.34
C LYS A 29 3.32 2.07 -9.91
N PHE A 30 2.45 1.23 -10.47
CA PHE A 30 2.43 -0.21 -10.25
C PHE A 30 3.60 -0.90 -10.98
N ILE A 31 4.81 -0.67 -10.46
CA ILE A 31 6.09 -1.16 -10.99
C ILE A 31 6.84 -1.84 -9.84
N GLN A 32 7.61 -2.88 -10.12
CA GLN A 32 8.48 -3.56 -9.16
C GLN A 32 9.35 -2.58 -8.36
N GLY A 33 9.43 -2.75 -7.05
CA GLY A 33 10.24 -1.93 -6.14
C GLY A 33 9.72 -0.52 -5.88
N HIS A 34 8.47 -0.22 -6.29
CA HIS A 34 7.80 1.04 -5.97
C HIS A 34 6.87 0.89 -4.76
N TYR A 35 6.45 2.00 -4.20
CA TYR A 35 5.37 2.07 -3.22
C TYR A 35 4.13 2.73 -3.83
N ILE A 36 2.99 2.42 -3.28
CA ILE A 36 1.69 2.96 -3.66
C ILE A 36 1.06 3.59 -2.41
N ILE A 37 0.52 4.76 -2.58
CA ILE A 37 -0.36 5.39 -1.60
C ILE A 37 -1.79 5.23 -2.12
N GLY A 38 -2.68 4.73 -1.29
CA GLY A 38 -4.09 4.61 -1.61
C GLY A 38 -4.93 5.53 -0.72
N LYS A 39 -6.08 5.95 -1.24
CA LYS A 39 -7.11 6.66 -0.48
C LYS A 39 -8.44 5.93 -0.60
N THR A 40 -9.07 5.72 0.53
CA THR A 40 -10.38 5.09 0.66
C THR A 40 -11.21 5.81 1.71
N ASN A 41 -12.41 5.36 1.98
CA ASN A 41 -13.22 5.89 3.07
C ASN A 41 -12.61 5.56 4.43
N SER A 42 -12.76 6.49 5.38
CA SER A 42 -12.39 6.25 6.78
C SER A 42 -13.10 5.00 7.31
N GLY A 43 -12.34 4.14 8.00
CA GLY A 43 -12.87 2.88 8.55
C GLY A 43 -12.96 1.71 7.58
N SER A 44 -12.61 1.88 6.29
CA SER A 44 -12.54 0.77 5.33
C SER A 44 -11.46 -0.24 5.72
N SER A 45 -11.74 -1.52 5.47
CA SER A 45 -10.75 -2.60 5.63
C SER A 45 -10.05 -2.86 4.30
N ILE A 46 -8.72 -2.67 4.28
CA ILE A 46 -7.88 -2.90 3.11
C ILE A 46 -7.00 -4.12 3.33
N LEU A 47 -7.05 -5.05 2.37
CA LEU A 47 -6.11 -6.15 2.29
C LEU A 47 -5.32 -6.05 0.98
N VAL A 48 -4.02 -6.22 1.07
CA VAL A 48 -3.11 -6.34 -0.09
C VAL A 48 -2.55 -7.76 -0.09
N ASP A 49 -2.85 -8.53 -1.12
CA ASP A 49 -2.51 -9.97 -1.21
C ASP A 49 -2.90 -10.75 0.05
N LYS A 50 -4.10 -10.52 0.57
CA LYS A 50 -4.65 -11.11 1.80
C LYS A 50 -4.01 -10.59 3.10
N LYS A 51 -3.01 -9.71 3.06
CA LYS A 51 -2.43 -9.09 4.27
C LYS A 51 -3.17 -7.79 4.58
N LYS A 52 -3.59 -7.62 5.82
CA LYS A 52 -4.27 -6.40 6.28
C LYS A 52 -3.27 -5.23 6.28
N VAL A 53 -3.71 -4.10 5.73
CA VAL A 53 -2.95 -2.85 5.71
C VAL A 53 -3.63 -1.84 6.62
N LYS A 54 -2.83 -1.10 7.41
CA LYS A 54 -3.34 -0.04 8.30
C LYS A 54 -3.87 1.11 7.44
N VAL A 55 -5.08 1.55 7.75
CA VAL A 55 -5.73 2.72 7.12
C VAL A 55 -5.75 3.83 8.15
N SER A 56 -5.33 5.03 7.77
CA SER A 56 -5.35 6.22 8.63
C SER A 56 -6.78 6.70 8.90
N LYS A 57 -6.95 7.61 9.87
CA LYS A 57 -8.26 8.23 10.16
C LYS A 57 -8.83 8.97 8.94
N ASP A 58 -7.96 9.51 8.07
CA ASP A 58 -8.35 10.21 6.85
C ASP A 58 -8.51 9.29 5.62
N GLY A 59 -8.41 7.98 5.82
CA GLY A 59 -8.59 6.98 4.78
C GLY A 59 -7.35 6.71 3.93
N TYR A 60 -6.16 7.18 4.30
CA TYR A 60 -4.93 6.89 3.58
C TYR A 60 -4.32 5.56 4.04
N PHE A 61 -3.74 4.84 3.09
CA PHE A 61 -2.95 3.64 3.33
C PHE A 61 -1.78 3.57 2.34
N ALA A 62 -0.74 2.84 2.70
CA ALA A 62 0.43 2.68 1.85
C ALA A 62 0.93 1.23 1.86
N PHE A 63 1.46 0.78 0.73
CA PHE A 63 2.08 -0.53 0.63
C PHE A 63 3.21 -0.52 -0.40
N GLY A 64 4.20 -1.40 -0.19
CA GLY A 64 5.33 -1.59 -1.11
C GLY A 64 5.06 -2.72 -2.10
N ILE A 65 5.60 -2.58 -3.30
CA ILE A 65 5.65 -3.63 -4.32
C ILE A 65 7.04 -4.25 -4.29
N GLU A 66 7.12 -5.55 -4.07
CA GLU A 66 8.39 -6.29 -4.02
C GLU A 66 9.19 -6.09 -5.32
N LYS A 67 10.52 -5.95 -5.17
CA LYS A 67 11.43 -5.74 -6.31
C LYS A 67 11.44 -6.90 -7.31
N ASP A 68 11.17 -8.12 -6.84
CA ASP A 68 11.21 -9.34 -7.65
C ASP A 68 9.82 -9.90 -7.92
N ARG A 69 8.76 -9.11 -7.68
CA ARG A 69 7.38 -9.55 -7.86
C ARG A 69 7.09 -9.97 -9.29
N LYS A 70 6.56 -11.17 -9.45
CA LYS A 70 6.24 -11.77 -10.76
C LYS A 70 4.73 -11.73 -11.10
N PHE A 71 3.88 -11.59 -10.10
CA PHE A 71 2.43 -11.70 -10.22
C PHE A 71 1.75 -10.34 -10.01
N ASP A 72 0.55 -10.21 -10.53
CA ASP A 72 -0.31 -9.06 -10.31
C ASP A 72 -0.64 -8.92 -8.81
N ILE A 73 -0.93 -7.69 -8.36
CA ILE A 73 -1.29 -7.41 -6.99
C ILE A 73 -2.80 -7.38 -6.84
N THR A 74 -3.30 -8.01 -5.80
CA THR A 74 -4.71 -8.01 -5.46
C THR A 74 -4.94 -7.12 -4.26
N ILE A 75 -5.77 -6.11 -4.42
CA ILE A 75 -6.20 -5.21 -3.36
C ILE A 75 -7.67 -5.49 -3.10
N THR A 76 -8.04 -5.75 -1.84
CA THR A 76 -9.44 -5.99 -1.46
C THR A 76 -9.87 -4.89 -0.51
N GLU A 77 -10.91 -4.15 -0.87
CA GLU A 77 -11.58 -3.17 -0.04
C GLU A 77 -12.95 -3.70 0.37
N ASN A 78 -13.20 -3.92 1.64
CA ASN A 78 -14.50 -4.35 2.20
C ASN A 78 -15.15 -5.54 1.46
N ASN A 79 -14.50 -6.39 0.74
CA ASN A 79 -14.93 -7.47 -0.15
C ASN A 79 -14.86 -7.15 -1.66
N ASN A 80 -14.70 -5.90 -2.06
CA ASN A 80 -14.47 -5.55 -3.45
C ASN A 80 -13.03 -5.83 -3.84
N LYS A 81 -12.82 -6.66 -4.84
CA LYS A 81 -11.50 -7.08 -5.31
C LYS A 81 -11.04 -6.26 -6.50
N ILE A 82 -9.88 -5.63 -6.38
CA ILE A 82 -9.21 -4.86 -7.42
C ILE A 82 -7.90 -5.56 -7.76
N VAL A 83 -7.68 -5.90 -9.02
CA VAL A 83 -6.43 -6.50 -9.49
C VAL A 83 -5.66 -5.48 -10.32
N LYS A 84 -4.40 -5.22 -9.98
CA LYS A 84 -3.52 -4.30 -10.69
C LYS A 84 -2.32 -5.05 -11.26
N LYS A 85 -2.09 -4.87 -12.56
CA LYS A 85 -0.94 -5.45 -13.26
C LYS A 85 0.35 -4.75 -12.86
N ILE A 86 1.37 -5.54 -12.50
CA ILE A 86 2.68 -5.02 -12.11
C ILE A 86 3.62 -4.98 -13.31
N LYS A 87 4.17 -3.82 -13.59
CA LYS A 87 5.20 -3.67 -14.64
C LYS A 87 6.56 -4.10 -14.11
N LYS A 88 7.29 -4.86 -14.92
CA LYS A 88 8.67 -5.24 -14.61
C LYS A 88 9.59 -4.02 -14.70
N ARG A 89 10.47 -3.87 -13.71
CA ARG A 89 11.52 -2.84 -13.70
C ARG A 89 12.84 -3.42 -14.21
N LYS A 90 13.52 -2.67 -15.04
CA LYS A 90 14.90 -2.98 -15.43
C LYS A 90 15.84 -2.32 -14.41
N TYR A 91 16.57 -3.16 -13.66
CA TYR A 91 17.56 -2.69 -12.68
C TYR A 91 18.93 -2.63 -13.35
N ASN A 92 19.69 -1.59 -13.04
CA ASN A 92 21.11 -1.51 -13.38
C ASN A 92 21.88 -2.14 -12.20
N ILE A 93 22.27 -3.40 -12.37
CA ILE A 93 22.94 -4.18 -11.33
C ILE A 93 24.45 -4.03 -11.52
N GLN A 94 25.13 -3.45 -10.53
CA GLN A 94 26.58 -3.43 -10.46
C GLN A 94 27.04 -4.61 -9.59
N LYS A 95 27.92 -5.44 -10.15
CA LYS A 95 28.56 -6.53 -9.41
C LYS A 95 29.97 -6.09 -9.05
N ILE A 96 30.23 -5.98 -7.76
CA ILE A 96 31.55 -5.64 -7.23
C ILE A 96 32.23 -6.93 -6.80
N GLU A 97 33.35 -7.26 -7.42
CA GLU A 97 34.15 -8.43 -7.12
C GLU A 97 35.51 -8.02 -6.53
N GLY A 98 36.19 -8.97 -5.86
CA GLY A 98 37.54 -8.74 -5.34
C GLY A 98 37.62 -7.90 -4.06
N LEU A 99 36.53 -7.68 -3.35
CA LEU A 99 36.60 -7.02 -2.05
C LEU A 99 37.26 -7.93 -1.01
N PRO A 100 38.32 -7.46 -0.31
CA PRO A 100 38.92 -8.23 0.79
C PRO A 100 37.87 -8.52 1.88
N LYS A 101 37.87 -9.77 2.41
CA LYS A 101 36.93 -10.19 3.49
C LYS A 101 36.91 -9.20 4.65
N LYS A 102 38.06 -8.63 5.03
CA LYS A 102 38.20 -7.62 6.08
C LYS A 102 37.33 -6.38 5.89
N LYS A 103 36.94 -6.05 4.63
CA LYS A 103 36.07 -4.90 4.33
C LYS A 103 34.58 -5.23 4.30
N VAL A 104 34.21 -6.51 4.24
CA VAL A 104 32.80 -6.96 4.18
C VAL A 104 32.35 -7.65 5.47
N THR A 105 33.30 -8.09 6.33
CA THR A 105 32.97 -8.68 7.62
C THR A 105 33.50 -7.76 8.72
N PRO A 106 32.67 -7.29 9.65
CA PRO A 106 33.11 -6.46 10.75
C PRO A 106 34.12 -7.22 11.62
N PRO A 107 35.18 -6.57 12.13
CA PRO A 107 36.05 -7.14 13.16
C PRO A 107 35.26 -7.55 14.40
N GLU A 108 35.73 -8.58 15.12
CA GLU A 108 35.02 -9.13 16.29
C GLU A 108 34.77 -8.11 17.39
N GLU A 109 35.68 -7.16 17.57
CA GLU A 109 35.56 -6.06 18.54
C GLU A 109 34.30 -5.20 18.37
N PHE A 110 33.72 -5.17 17.15
CA PHE A 110 32.51 -4.38 16.86
C PHE A 110 31.21 -5.16 17.06
N TYR A 111 31.22 -6.48 17.22
CA TYR A 111 29.97 -7.26 17.32
C TYR A 111 29.12 -6.87 18.52
N ALA A 112 29.74 -6.57 19.67
CA ALA A 112 28.98 -6.14 20.83
C ALA A 112 28.24 -4.81 20.59
N ARG A 113 28.91 -3.86 19.92
CA ARG A 113 28.31 -2.59 19.51
C ARG A 113 27.20 -2.79 18.49
N ILE A 114 27.45 -3.59 17.45
CA ILE A 114 26.46 -3.88 16.39
C ILE A 114 25.21 -4.53 17.00
N LYS A 115 25.38 -5.48 17.94
CA LYS A 115 24.25 -6.11 18.63
C LYS A 115 23.42 -5.10 19.41
N LYS A 116 24.08 -4.17 20.12
CA LYS A 116 23.40 -3.10 20.87
C LYS A 116 22.64 -2.15 19.94
N GLU A 117 23.25 -1.73 18.84
CA GLU A 117 22.64 -0.84 17.84
C GLU A 117 21.44 -1.52 17.15
N ASN A 118 21.57 -2.81 16.77
CA ASN A 118 20.48 -3.57 16.18
C ASN A 118 19.29 -3.70 17.13
N LYS A 119 19.53 -3.85 18.44
CA LYS A 119 18.45 -3.86 19.43
C LYS A 119 17.73 -2.51 19.49
N LEU A 120 18.47 -1.41 19.54
CA LEU A 120 17.86 -0.06 19.52
C LEU A 120 17.02 0.19 18.27
N ILE A 121 17.49 -0.29 17.11
CA ILE A 121 16.74 -0.20 15.83
C ILE A 121 15.47 -1.05 15.89
N ALA A 122 15.55 -2.26 16.47
CA ALA A 122 14.38 -3.13 16.61
C ALA A 122 13.34 -2.47 17.53
N ASP A 123 13.77 -2.00 18.71
CA ASP A 123 12.90 -1.32 19.67
C ASP A 123 12.24 -0.08 19.05
N ALA A 124 12.99 0.71 18.27
CA ALA A 124 12.45 1.89 17.58
C ALA A 124 11.43 1.53 16.48
N ARG A 125 11.56 0.37 15.83
CA ARG A 125 10.61 -0.09 14.81
C ARG A 125 9.29 -0.63 15.38
N GLU A 126 9.27 -0.98 16.66
CA GLU A 126 8.07 -1.41 17.37
C GLU A 126 7.19 -0.23 17.82
N ILE A 127 7.73 0.99 17.79
CA ILE A 127 6.98 2.19 18.17
C ILE A 127 5.94 2.48 17.08
N GLU A 128 4.67 2.33 17.41
CA GLU A 128 3.58 2.82 16.57
C GLU A 128 3.40 4.33 16.82
N SER A 129 3.42 5.12 15.75
CA SER A 129 3.13 6.54 15.81
C SER A 129 1.83 6.85 15.08
N ASP A 130 1.06 7.81 15.61
CA ASP A 130 -0.14 8.35 14.95
C ASP A 130 0.19 9.50 13.99
N LEU A 131 1.47 9.69 13.68
CA LEU A 131 1.90 10.70 12.71
C LEU A 131 1.28 10.40 11.35
N GLN A 132 0.60 11.41 10.81
CA GLN A 132 0.06 11.40 9.45
C GLN A 132 1.17 11.79 8.48
N PHE A 133 1.18 11.16 7.31
CA PHE A 133 2.15 11.46 6.24
C PHE A 133 1.70 12.67 5.44
#